data_991306e44b4bd4900947a1dc6bf37a30
#
_entry.id   991306e44b4bd4900947a1dc6bf37a30
#
_cell.length_a   1.000
_cell.length_b   1.000
_cell.length_c   1.000
_cell.angle_alpha   90.00
_cell.angle_beta   90.00
_cell.angle_gamma   90.00
#
_symmetry.space_group_name_H-M   'P 1'
#
loop_
_entity.id
_entity.type
_entity.pdbx_description
1 polymer ?
#
loop_
_entity_poly.entity_id
_entity_poly.type
_entity_poly.pdbx_seq_one_letter_code
_entity_poly.pdbx_strand_id
1 'polypeptide(L)'
;MKAWIKGQRVVAELEPELGLGLIIEILGGRQIEILFPSAQVRRRYSSSGAPLRRFVISAGQKAKIEDGETFTVVEAVEINGLIRYKGEKVEAWEYEVEHVVQDATPLSKLLSLQTDFHHAFDLRKKSWSLKAAHSDPKTKGLLGPRVSLLPHQFYVAHEIARREFPRALLADEVGLGKTIESGLIFSALRAQGRAERVLILTPESLKHQWLAEMYRRFNEMFAVVDEERSTQEKISQGASAFEMNQKIICSLDFLTDFPEEFEEATDVEWDLIIVDEAHHLQWSPKAPNPQWEMLKVLSACTKGLLLLTATPENHGMETEFGLLTLVDNERFPDFEKFKKDTKKMHDTAEMARDIYKGERGAEFIKTLKANFKGQKDLESALEVFSAKGSSDELLTALIDRHGTGRVLTRNRRSRLKGFPERKVFTHAIPAPKEWKQRLNNLDPINLPEEQRS
;
A
#
# COMPACT_ATOMS: atom_id res chain seq x y z
N MET A 1 -5.69 15.03 31.19
CA MET A 1 -6.30 13.94 30.41
C MET A 1 -6.63 12.79 31.32
N LYS A 2 -7.82 12.15 31.18
CA LYS A 2 -8.12 10.93 31.92
C LYS A 2 -7.25 9.80 31.34
N ALA A 3 -6.45 9.13 32.16
CA ALA A 3 -5.65 7.99 31.73
C ALA A 3 -6.57 6.84 31.29
N TRP A 4 -6.23 6.16 30.21
CA TRP A 4 -6.90 4.94 29.78
C TRP A 4 -6.68 3.83 30.79
N ILE A 5 -7.67 2.95 30.96
CA ILE A 5 -7.63 1.86 31.93
C ILE A 5 -8.05 0.57 31.22
N LYS A 6 -7.37 -0.53 31.54
CA LYS A 6 -7.77 -1.86 31.07
C LYS A 6 -9.22 -2.14 31.45
N GLY A 7 -10.00 -2.66 30.50
CA GLY A 7 -11.42 -2.95 30.66
C GLY A 7 -12.36 -1.84 30.15
N GLN A 8 -11.83 -0.69 29.75
CA GLN A 8 -12.67 0.36 29.14
C GLN A 8 -13.13 -0.01 27.75
N ARG A 9 -14.34 0.40 27.39
CA ARG A 9 -14.90 0.29 26.02
C ARG A 9 -14.66 1.58 25.26
N VAL A 10 -14.18 1.43 24.03
CA VAL A 10 -13.79 2.54 23.15
C VAL A 10 -14.28 2.33 21.72
N VAL A 11 -14.40 3.43 20.98
CA VAL A 11 -14.64 3.43 19.53
C VAL A 11 -13.48 4.15 18.85
N ALA A 12 -12.92 3.55 17.83
CA ALA A 12 -11.92 4.19 16.98
C ALA A 12 -12.63 5.14 16.01
N GLU A 13 -12.38 6.44 16.12
CA GLU A 13 -13.12 7.45 15.35
C GLU A 13 -12.75 7.44 13.86
N LEU A 14 -11.51 7.05 13.53
CA LEU A 14 -11.03 6.93 12.16
C LEU A 14 -11.25 5.54 11.55
N GLU A 15 -11.66 4.55 12.34
CA GLU A 15 -11.93 3.17 11.91
C GLU A 15 -13.26 2.66 12.51
N PRO A 16 -14.38 3.35 12.24
CA PRO A 16 -15.69 3.02 12.84
C PRO A 16 -16.18 1.61 12.48
N GLU A 17 -15.67 1.05 11.36
CA GLU A 17 -15.96 -0.31 10.91
C GLU A 17 -15.46 -1.41 11.85
N LEU A 18 -14.48 -1.10 12.73
CA LEU A 18 -14.00 -2.05 13.74
C LEU A 18 -15.03 -2.30 14.84
N GLY A 19 -15.98 -1.38 15.01
CA GLY A 19 -17.01 -1.47 16.03
C GLY A 19 -16.51 -1.13 17.42
N LEU A 20 -17.12 -1.76 18.45
CA LEU A 20 -16.80 -1.50 19.84
C LEU A 20 -15.54 -2.27 20.25
N GLY A 21 -14.52 -1.53 20.68
CA GLY A 21 -13.25 -2.07 21.18
C GLY A 21 -13.22 -2.21 22.71
N LEU A 22 -12.40 -3.12 23.20
CA LEU A 22 -12.09 -3.34 24.59
C LEU A 22 -10.59 -3.15 24.82
N ILE A 23 -10.19 -2.27 25.74
CA ILE A 23 -8.79 -2.13 26.12
C ILE A 23 -8.37 -3.35 26.92
N ILE A 24 -7.47 -4.17 26.34
CA ILE A 24 -7.01 -5.42 26.93
C ILE A 24 -5.70 -5.26 27.70
N GLU A 25 -4.84 -4.32 27.28
CA GLU A 25 -3.54 -4.11 27.89
C GLU A 25 -3.05 -2.67 27.73
N ILE A 26 -2.20 -2.22 28.68
CA ILE A 26 -1.48 -0.95 28.61
C ILE A 26 0.01 -1.28 28.61
N LEU A 27 0.68 -1.01 27.48
CA LEU A 27 2.07 -1.35 27.25
C LEU A 27 2.98 -0.15 27.57
N GLY A 28 3.87 -0.34 28.53
CA GLY A 28 4.87 0.67 28.91
C GLY A 28 4.35 2.07 29.25
N GLY A 29 3.04 2.21 29.52
CA GLY A 29 2.38 3.49 29.80
C GLY A 29 2.17 4.42 28.59
N ARG A 30 2.73 4.08 27.43
CA ARG A 30 2.65 4.89 26.20
C ARG A 30 1.73 4.33 25.14
N GLN A 31 1.50 3.02 25.12
CA GLN A 31 0.65 2.35 24.13
C GLN A 31 -0.48 1.57 24.83
N ILE A 32 -1.61 1.47 24.15
CA ILE A 32 -2.74 0.65 24.56
C ILE A 32 -3.06 -0.38 23.48
N GLU A 33 -3.27 -1.61 23.89
CA GLU A 33 -3.74 -2.67 23.00
C GLU A 33 -5.25 -2.84 23.17
N ILE A 34 -5.95 -2.77 22.04
CA ILE A 34 -7.42 -2.83 21.97
C ILE A 34 -7.82 -4.05 21.15
N LEU A 35 -8.72 -4.85 21.70
CA LEU A 35 -9.40 -5.92 20.99
C LEU A 35 -10.74 -5.39 20.45
N PHE A 36 -10.98 -5.57 19.16
CA PHE A 36 -12.27 -5.32 18.52
C PHE A 36 -12.95 -6.65 18.19
N PRO A 37 -13.85 -7.13 19.06
CA PRO A 37 -14.43 -8.46 18.94
C PRO A 37 -15.22 -8.66 17.64
N SER A 38 -15.96 -7.62 17.22
CA SER A 38 -16.78 -7.67 15.98
C SER A 38 -15.96 -7.84 14.72
N ALA A 39 -14.76 -7.25 14.66
CA ALA A 39 -13.82 -7.37 13.57
C ALA A 39 -12.81 -8.51 13.75
N GLN A 40 -12.73 -9.12 14.94
CA GLN A 40 -11.75 -10.13 15.34
C GLN A 40 -10.28 -9.67 15.18
N VAL A 41 -10.01 -8.39 15.42
CA VAL A 41 -8.68 -7.81 15.29
C VAL A 41 -8.21 -7.15 16.58
N ARG A 42 -6.89 -7.09 16.75
CA ARG A 42 -6.22 -6.30 17.79
C ARG A 42 -5.52 -5.13 17.14
N ARG A 43 -5.52 -3.98 17.81
CA ARG A 43 -4.86 -2.75 17.40
C ARG A 43 -4.08 -2.16 18.54
N ARG A 44 -2.94 -1.55 18.22
CA ARG A 44 -2.15 -0.77 19.16
C ARG A 44 -2.26 0.71 18.80
N TYR A 45 -2.56 1.51 19.78
CA TYR A 45 -2.66 2.97 19.66
C TYR A 45 -1.79 3.64 20.72
N SER A 46 -1.40 4.89 20.48
CA SER A 46 -0.79 5.70 21.54
C SER A 46 -1.79 5.91 22.68
N SER A 47 -1.30 5.86 23.92
CA SER A 47 -2.14 6.14 25.11
C SER A 47 -2.53 7.62 25.22
N SER A 48 -1.79 8.49 24.52
CA SER A 48 -2.07 9.93 24.45
C SER A 48 -2.40 10.32 23.03
N GLY A 49 -3.60 10.87 22.81
CA GLY A 49 -4.00 11.51 21.57
C GLY A 49 -4.44 10.61 20.42
N ALA A 50 -4.50 9.31 20.61
CA ALA A 50 -5.14 8.47 19.63
C ALA A 50 -6.60 8.88 19.40
N PRO A 51 -7.12 8.82 18.15
CA PRO A 51 -8.49 9.17 17.80
C PRO A 51 -9.48 8.12 18.34
N LEU A 52 -9.52 8.00 19.66
CA LEU A 52 -10.34 7.05 20.40
C LEU A 52 -11.32 7.80 21.29
N ARG A 53 -12.59 7.41 21.22
CA ARG A 53 -13.65 7.93 22.06
C ARG A 53 -14.15 6.85 23.01
N ARG A 54 -14.25 7.18 24.29
CA ARG A 54 -14.84 6.26 25.26
C ARG A 54 -16.31 6.03 24.94
N PHE A 55 -16.72 4.79 24.97
CA PHE A 55 -18.12 4.40 24.77
C PHE A 55 -18.82 4.26 26.12
N VAL A 56 -19.97 4.91 26.26
CA VAL A 56 -20.79 4.88 27.46
C VAL A 56 -22.24 4.64 27.06
N ILE A 57 -22.88 3.66 27.71
CA ILE A 57 -24.30 3.38 27.52
C ILE A 57 -25.10 4.32 28.45
N SER A 58 -26.02 5.07 27.87
CA SER A 58 -26.88 6.01 28.61
C SER A 58 -28.03 5.30 29.32
N ALA A 59 -28.51 5.90 30.39
CA ALA A 59 -29.73 5.42 31.06
C ALA A 59 -30.91 5.32 30.07
N GLY A 60 -31.71 4.27 30.21
CA GLY A 60 -32.79 3.91 29.31
C GLY A 60 -32.40 3.07 28.10
N GLN A 61 -31.10 2.92 27.79
CA GLN A 61 -30.62 2.04 26.74
C GLN A 61 -30.47 0.60 27.26
N LYS A 62 -30.61 -0.36 26.34
CA LYS A 62 -30.42 -1.78 26.63
C LYS A 62 -28.97 -2.19 26.43
N ALA A 63 -28.50 -3.03 27.35
CA ALA A 63 -27.18 -3.65 27.31
C ALA A 63 -27.34 -5.17 27.39
N LYS A 64 -26.44 -5.91 26.72
CA LYS A 64 -26.36 -7.37 26.79
C LYS A 64 -25.07 -7.77 27.47
N ILE A 65 -25.14 -8.69 28.42
CA ILE A 65 -23.96 -9.29 29.05
C ILE A 65 -23.45 -10.47 28.20
N GLU A 66 -22.19 -10.80 28.36
CA GLU A 66 -21.52 -11.91 27.66
C GLU A 66 -22.28 -13.24 27.81
N ASP A 67 -22.92 -13.47 28.93
CA ASP A 67 -23.78 -14.64 29.23
C ASP A 67 -25.14 -14.63 28.50
N GLY A 68 -25.43 -13.62 27.70
CA GLY A 68 -26.64 -13.52 26.86
C GLY A 68 -27.82 -12.82 27.49
N GLU A 69 -27.78 -12.46 28.78
CA GLU A 69 -28.83 -11.72 29.46
C GLU A 69 -28.85 -10.25 29.02
N THR A 70 -30.05 -9.72 28.74
CA THR A 70 -30.24 -8.33 28.30
C THR A 70 -30.94 -7.55 29.41
N PHE A 71 -30.44 -6.37 29.75
CA PHE A 71 -31.05 -5.50 30.75
C PHE A 71 -31.12 -4.04 30.29
N THR A 72 -32.01 -3.27 30.86
CA THR A 72 -32.07 -1.82 30.61
C THR A 72 -31.21 -1.11 31.65
N VAL A 73 -30.30 -0.25 31.20
CA VAL A 73 -29.44 0.55 32.09
C VAL A 73 -30.31 1.61 32.77
N VAL A 74 -30.34 1.57 34.10
CA VAL A 74 -30.99 2.58 34.93
C VAL A 74 -29.99 3.65 35.34
N GLU A 75 -28.78 3.22 35.68
CA GLU A 75 -27.71 4.10 36.16
C GLU A 75 -26.36 3.61 35.66
N ALA A 76 -25.46 4.55 35.33
CA ALA A 76 -24.06 4.29 34.97
C ALA A 76 -23.15 5.02 35.96
N VAL A 77 -22.41 4.29 36.77
CA VAL A 77 -21.54 4.85 37.84
C VAL A 77 -20.08 4.58 37.50
N GLU A 78 -19.27 5.63 37.46
CA GLU A 78 -17.82 5.50 37.26
C GLU A 78 -17.14 5.19 38.61
N ILE A 79 -16.47 4.03 38.69
CA ILE A 79 -15.73 3.56 39.87
C ILE A 79 -14.31 3.20 39.43
N ASN A 80 -13.32 3.88 39.99
CA ASN A 80 -11.90 3.68 39.65
C ASN A 80 -11.59 3.74 38.12
N GLY A 81 -12.33 4.61 37.41
CA GLY A 81 -12.13 4.80 35.99
C GLY A 81 -12.86 3.80 35.09
N LEU A 82 -13.52 2.78 35.61
CA LEU A 82 -14.41 1.86 34.90
C LEU A 82 -15.88 2.21 35.21
N ILE A 83 -16.77 1.91 34.24
CA ILE A 83 -18.20 2.14 34.40
C ILE A 83 -18.87 0.84 34.87
N ARG A 84 -19.66 0.95 35.91
CA ARG A 84 -20.59 -0.07 36.37
C ARG A 84 -22.00 0.34 35.98
N TYR A 85 -22.61 -0.47 35.14
CA TYR A 85 -24.01 -0.30 34.74
C TYR A 85 -24.94 -1.03 35.71
N LYS A 86 -25.96 -0.33 36.14
CA LYS A 86 -27.01 -0.91 37.01
C LYS A 86 -28.32 -0.97 36.23
N GLY A 87 -28.94 -2.12 36.19
CA GLY A 87 -30.32 -2.33 35.80
C GLY A 87 -31.21 -2.58 37.01
N GLU A 88 -32.48 -2.97 36.81
CA GLU A 88 -33.41 -3.25 37.90
C GLU A 88 -32.99 -4.48 38.73
N LYS A 89 -32.42 -5.51 38.14
CA LYS A 89 -32.04 -6.78 38.79
C LYS A 89 -30.61 -7.21 38.48
N VAL A 90 -29.93 -6.54 37.57
CA VAL A 90 -28.62 -6.93 37.04
C VAL A 90 -27.66 -5.77 37.12
N GLU A 91 -26.45 -6.04 37.55
CA GLU A 91 -25.34 -5.09 37.50
C GLU A 91 -24.20 -5.72 36.67
N ALA A 92 -23.55 -4.93 35.83
CA ALA A 92 -22.45 -5.38 35.01
C ALA A 92 -21.38 -4.29 34.82
N TRP A 93 -20.12 -4.70 34.72
CA TRP A 93 -19.04 -3.79 34.37
C TRP A 93 -18.99 -3.56 32.86
N GLU A 94 -18.44 -2.42 32.43
CA GLU A 94 -18.35 -2.08 30.99
C GLU A 94 -17.60 -3.13 30.16
N TYR A 95 -16.67 -3.88 30.74
CA TYR A 95 -15.95 -4.96 30.03
C TYR A 95 -16.78 -6.24 29.88
N GLU A 96 -17.82 -6.43 30.65
CA GLU A 96 -18.74 -7.58 30.59
C GLU A 96 -19.89 -7.34 29.61
N VAL A 97 -20.08 -6.08 29.19
CA VAL A 97 -21.18 -5.71 28.32
C VAL A 97 -20.79 -5.86 26.86
N GLU A 98 -21.52 -6.69 26.15
CA GLU A 98 -21.50 -6.74 24.70
C GLU A 98 -22.39 -5.65 24.09
N HIS A 99 -22.47 -5.61 22.79
CA HIS A 99 -23.17 -4.61 21.99
C HIS A 99 -24.62 -4.34 22.46
N VAL A 100 -25.02 -3.06 22.43
CA VAL A 100 -26.41 -2.63 22.71
C VAL A 100 -27.36 -3.23 21.70
N VAL A 101 -28.32 -4.01 22.17
CA VAL A 101 -29.32 -4.64 21.30
C VAL A 101 -30.48 -3.68 21.06
N GLN A 102 -30.71 -3.28 19.82
CA GLN A 102 -32.00 -2.71 19.41
C GLN A 102 -33.06 -3.81 19.30
N ASP A 103 -34.23 -3.57 19.85
CA ASP A 103 -35.29 -4.47 20.28
C ASP A 103 -35.99 -5.39 19.26
N ALA A 104 -35.49 -5.61 18.10
CA ALA A 104 -36.23 -6.44 17.14
C ALA A 104 -35.43 -7.65 16.65
N THR A 105 -35.59 -8.77 17.33
CA THR A 105 -35.11 -10.04 16.75
C THR A 105 -35.88 -10.34 15.45
N PRO A 106 -35.25 -10.98 14.45
CA PRO A 106 -35.92 -11.38 13.22
C PRO A 106 -37.19 -12.19 13.49
N LEU A 107 -37.19 -13.00 14.55
CA LEU A 107 -38.35 -13.83 14.95
C LEU A 107 -39.49 -12.97 15.51
N SER A 108 -39.20 -11.96 16.36
CA SER A 108 -40.27 -11.08 16.89
C SER A 108 -40.89 -10.24 15.80
N LYS A 109 -40.15 -9.79 14.81
CA LYS A 109 -40.68 -9.10 13.63
C LYS A 109 -41.58 -10.01 12.79
N LEU A 110 -41.18 -11.28 12.60
CA LEU A 110 -41.97 -12.25 11.87
C LEU A 110 -43.32 -12.57 12.59
N LEU A 111 -43.27 -12.80 13.90
CA LEU A 111 -44.45 -13.08 14.73
C LEU A 111 -45.41 -11.90 14.84
N SER A 112 -44.89 -10.66 14.78
CA SER A 112 -45.72 -9.44 14.76
C SER A 112 -46.16 -9.03 13.35
N LEU A 113 -45.90 -9.83 12.30
CA LEU A 113 -46.15 -9.52 10.90
C LEU A 113 -45.50 -8.22 10.42
N GLN A 114 -44.47 -7.75 11.09
CA GLN A 114 -43.68 -6.60 10.68
C GLN A 114 -42.59 -7.09 9.72
N THR A 115 -42.95 -7.45 8.52
CA THR A 115 -41.99 -7.84 7.49
C THR A 115 -41.33 -6.61 6.86
N ASP A 116 -40.04 -6.69 6.63
CA ASP A 116 -39.30 -5.66 5.88
C ASP A 116 -39.84 -5.63 4.42
N PHE A 117 -39.83 -4.46 3.78
CA PHE A 117 -40.16 -4.34 2.38
C PHE A 117 -39.22 -5.21 1.53
N HIS A 118 -39.75 -5.79 0.43
CA HIS A 118 -38.96 -6.62 -0.50
C HIS A 118 -37.67 -5.91 -0.97
N HIS A 119 -37.71 -4.58 -1.11
CA HIS A 119 -36.54 -3.76 -1.45
C HIS A 119 -35.42 -3.87 -0.41
N ALA A 120 -35.73 -3.91 0.89
CA ALA A 120 -34.76 -4.10 1.94
C ALA A 120 -34.11 -5.50 1.88
N PHE A 121 -34.93 -6.52 1.52
CA PHE A 121 -34.42 -7.88 1.27
C PHE A 121 -33.45 -7.92 0.07
N ASP A 122 -33.87 -7.32 -1.06
CA ASP A 122 -33.04 -7.26 -2.27
C ASP A 122 -31.71 -6.52 -2.03
N LEU A 123 -31.78 -5.42 -1.28
CA LEU A 123 -30.57 -4.69 -0.88
C LEU A 123 -29.64 -5.55 0.00
N ARG A 124 -30.21 -6.28 0.96
CA ARG A 124 -29.48 -7.21 1.82
C ARG A 124 -28.85 -8.33 1.00
N LYS A 125 -29.62 -8.98 0.12
CA LYS A 125 -29.13 -10.02 -0.79
C LYS A 125 -28.00 -9.52 -1.66
N LYS A 126 -28.12 -8.31 -2.24
CA LYS A 126 -27.08 -7.68 -3.05
C LYS A 126 -25.83 -7.39 -2.22
N SER A 127 -25.98 -6.88 -1.00
CA SER A 127 -24.88 -6.65 -0.07
C SER A 127 -24.13 -7.95 0.25
N TRP A 128 -24.85 -9.04 0.53
CA TRP A 128 -24.24 -10.35 0.79
C TRP A 128 -23.53 -10.90 -0.44
N SER A 129 -24.10 -10.74 -1.64
CA SER A 129 -23.46 -11.17 -2.89
C SER A 129 -22.16 -10.40 -3.15
N LEU A 130 -22.16 -9.09 -2.90
CA LEU A 130 -20.95 -8.26 -2.99
C LEU A 130 -19.91 -8.67 -1.95
N LYS A 131 -20.35 -8.88 -0.70
CA LYS A 131 -19.43 -9.35 0.37
C LYS A 131 -18.81 -10.70 0.01
N ALA A 132 -19.57 -11.64 -0.54
CA ALA A 132 -19.06 -12.93 -0.99
C ALA A 132 -18.03 -12.78 -2.12
N ALA A 133 -18.32 -11.93 -3.12
CA ALA A 133 -17.39 -11.64 -4.21
C ALA A 133 -16.07 -11.00 -3.70
N HIS A 134 -16.17 -10.09 -2.73
CA HIS A 134 -14.99 -9.45 -2.12
C HIS A 134 -14.22 -10.40 -1.20
N SER A 135 -14.82 -11.50 -0.76
CA SER A 135 -14.18 -12.51 0.10
C SER A 135 -13.45 -13.58 -0.69
N ASP A 136 -13.59 -13.64 -2.03
CA ASP A 136 -12.84 -14.57 -2.89
C ASP A 136 -11.33 -14.28 -2.73
N PRO A 137 -10.52 -15.29 -2.35
CA PRO A 137 -9.07 -15.12 -2.17
C PRO A 137 -8.34 -14.52 -3.38
N LYS A 138 -8.86 -14.75 -4.60
CA LYS A 138 -8.27 -14.24 -5.85
C LYS A 138 -8.54 -12.76 -6.10
N THR A 139 -9.68 -12.26 -5.61
CA THR A 139 -10.15 -10.89 -5.89
C THR A 139 -10.31 -10.04 -4.62
N LYS A 140 -9.98 -10.62 -3.47
CA LYS A 140 -10.13 -9.98 -2.16
C LYS A 140 -9.38 -8.64 -2.12
N GLY A 141 -10.12 -7.55 -1.88
CA GLY A 141 -9.58 -6.20 -1.84
C GLY A 141 -9.38 -5.53 -3.20
N LEU A 142 -9.49 -6.27 -4.32
CA LEU A 142 -9.33 -5.71 -5.67
C LEU A 142 -10.62 -5.16 -6.28
N LEU A 143 -11.78 -5.66 -5.87
CA LEU A 143 -13.09 -5.27 -6.43
C LEU A 143 -13.80 -4.14 -5.67
N GLY A 144 -13.25 -3.71 -4.53
CA GLY A 144 -13.81 -2.61 -3.72
C GLY A 144 -13.47 -1.20 -4.22
N PRO A 145 -12.25 -0.97 -4.72
CA PRO A 145 -11.82 0.34 -5.17
C PRO A 145 -12.65 0.90 -6.34
N ARG A 146 -12.85 2.23 -6.34
CA ARG A 146 -13.56 2.96 -7.40
C ARG A 146 -12.61 3.30 -8.54
N VAL A 147 -12.11 2.28 -9.23
CA VAL A 147 -11.15 2.40 -10.33
C VAL A 147 -11.64 1.66 -11.56
N SER A 148 -11.14 2.05 -12.74
CA SER A 148 -11.40 1.30 -13.97
C SER A 148 -10.68 -0.04 -13.92
N LEU A 149 -11.35 -1.09 -14.38
CA LEU A 149 -10.79 -2.44 -14.42
C LEU A 149 -9.81 -2.59 -15.60
N LEU A 150 -8.57 -2.17 -15.40
CA LEU A 150 -7.51 -2.33 -16.38
C LEU A 150 -6.74 -3.64 -16.11
N PRO A 151 -6.72 -4.59 -17.04
CA PRO A 151 -6.16 -5.94 -16.81
C PRO A 151 -4.73 -5.94 -16.29
N HIS A 152 -3.86 -5.06 -16.79
CA HIS A 152 -2.46 -4.99 -16.35
C HIS A 152 -2.35 -4.55 -14.89
N GLN A 153 -3.14 -3.56 -14.43
CA GLN A 153 -3.12 -3.09 -13.05
C GLN A 153 -3.59 -4.18 -12.07
N PHE A 154 -4.64 -4.91 -12.44
CA PHE A 154 -5.13 -6.03 -11.64
C PHE A 154 -4.13 -7.18 -11.58
N TYR A 155 -3.48 -7.49 -12.70
CA TYR A 155 -2.45 -8.52 -12.74
C TYR A 155 -1.27 -8.17 -11.81
N VAL A 156 -0.75 -6.94 -11.93
CA VAL A 156 0.35 -6.46 -11.08
C VAL A 156 -0.05 -6.49 -9.61
N ALA A 157 -1.24 -5.97 -9.29
CA ALA A 157 -1.72 -5.94 -7.91
C ALA A 157 -1.90 -7.34 -7.33
N HIS A 158 -2.49 -8.27 -8.10
CA HIS A 158 -2.66 -9.65 -7.69
C HIS A 158 -1.32 -10.35 -7.44
N GLU A 159 -0.37 -10.22 -8.39
CA GLU A 159 0.94 -10.88 -8.29
C GLU A 159 1.78 -10.38 -7.11
N ILE A 160 1.71 -9.09 -6.78
CA ILE A 160 2.48 -8.53 -5.67
C ILE A 160 1.79 -8.80 -4.32
N ALA A 161 0.47 -8.62 -4.24
CA ALA A 161 -0.25 -8.80 -2.98
C ALA A 161 -0.25 -10.25 -2.46
N ARG A 162 -0.08 -11.25 -3.34
CA ARG A 162 0.02 -12.67 -2.92
C ARG A 162 1.38 -13.06 -2.33
N ARG A 163 2.41 -12.22 -2.49
CA ARG A 163 3.74 -12.52 -1.94
C ARG A 163 3.73 -12.39 -0.42
N GLU A 164 4.53 -13.18 0.26
CA GLU A 164 4.72 -13.07 1.71
C GLU A 164 5.29 -11.69 2.08
N PHE A 165 6.33 -11.26 1.35
CA PHE A 165 6.92 -9.93 1.43
C PHE A 165 6.57 -9.15 0.14
N PRO A 166 5.57 -8.26 0.16
CA PRO A 166 5.13 -7.51 -1.01
C PRO A 166 6.09 -6.36 -1.33
N ARG A 167 7.26 -6.69 -1.86
CA ARG A 167 8.31 -5.74 -2.23
C ARG A 167 8.45 -5.69 -3.75
N ALA A 168 8.37 -4.49 -4.33
CA ALA A 168 8.43 -4.31 -5.78
C ALA A 168 8.82 -2.89 -6.19
N LEU A 169 9.49 -2.78 -7.34
CA LEU A 169 9.70 -1.56 -8.08
C LEU A 169 8.67 -1.48 -9.23
N LEU A 170 7.72 -0.57 -9.14
CA LEU A 170 6.72 -0.29 -10.16
C LEU A 170 7.25 0.79 -11.10
N ALA A 171 7.68 0.37 -12.29
CA ALA A 171 8.37 1.21 -13.28
C ALA A 171 7.55 1.40 -14.55
N ASP A 172 6.26 1.44 -14.45
CA ASP A 172 5.33 1.62 -15.55
C ASP A 172 5.46 3.02 -16.19
N GLU A 173 5.26 3.11 -17.49
CA GLU A 173 5.28 4.38 -18.23
C GLU A 173 4.33 5.42 -17.60
N VAL A 174 4.71 6.70 -17.68
CA VAL A 174 3.90 7.82 -17.15
C VAL A 174 2.45 7.73 -17.61
N GLY A 175 1.50 7.82 -16.66
CA GLY A 175 0.07 7.79 -16.95
C GLY A 175 -0.53 6.40 -17.16
N LEU A 176 0.20 5.31 -16.87
CA LEU A 176 -0.36 3.96 -16.78
C LEU A 176 -1.03 3.68 -15.43
N GLY A 177 -0.88 4.57 -14.46
CA GLY A 177 -1.60 4.52 -13.19
C GLY A 177 -0.87 3.79 -12.06
N LYS A 178 0.44 4.01 -11.89
CA LYS A 178 1.23 3.47 -10.78
C LYS A 178 0.60 3.71 -9.40
N THR A 179 0.05 4.91 -9.18
CA THR A 179 -0.71 5.25 -7.96
C THR A 179 -1.92 4.32 -7.77
N ILE A 180 -2.60 3.97 -8.87
CA ILE A 180 -3.73 3.02 -8.83
C ILE A 180 -3.25 1.60 -8.55
N GLU A 181 -2.16 1.17 -9.16
CA GLU A 181 -1.56 -0.15 -8.91
C GLU A 181 -1.15 -0.31 -7.46
N SER A 182 -0.43 0.68 -6.90
CA SER A 182 -0.02 0.67 -5.49
C SER A 182 -1.22 0.71 -4.55
N GLY A 183 -2.25 1.49 -4.88
CA GLY A 183 -3.50 1.53 -4.12
C GLY A 183 -4.28 0.21 -4.18
N LEU A 184 -4.28 -0.48 -5.32
CA LEU A 184 -4.87 -1.83 -5.45
C LEU A 184 -4.09 -2.87 -4.63
N ILE A 185 -2.75 -2.82 -4.65
CA ILE A 185 -1.90 -3.68 -3.81
C ILE A 185 -2.22 -3.44 -2.34
N PHE A 186 -2.22 -2.18 -1.91
CA PHE A 186 -2.57 -1.79 -0.55
C PHE A 186 -3.97 -2.30 -0.16
N SER A 187 -4.99 -2.07 -0.99
CA SER A 187 -6.36 -2.53 -0.75
C SER A 187 -6.46 -4.05 -0.60
N ALA A 188 -5.73 -4.80 -1.44
CA ALA A 188 -5.67 -6.25 -1.35
C ALA A 188 -4.99 -6.73 -0.05
N LEU A 189 -3.86 -6.13 0.31
CA LEU A 189 -3.14 -6.44 1.55
C LEU A 189 -3.96 -6.08 2.79
N ARG A 190 -4.62 -4.92 2.79
CA ARG A 190 -5.50 -4.50 3.87
C ARG A 190 -6.68 -5.47 4.06
N ALA A 191 -7.33 -5.87 2.97
CA ALA A 191 -8.41 -6.85 3.02
C ALA A 191 -7.96 -8.22 3.55
N GLN A 192 -6.67 -8.53 3.47
CA GLN A 192 -6.04 -9.72 4.04
C GLN A 192 -5.56 -9.52 5.49
N GLY A 193 -5.65 -8.31 6.05
CA GLY A 193 -5.11 -7.96 7.38
C GLY A 193 -3.59 -7.84 7.42
N ARG A 194 -2.95 -7.53 6.28
CA ARG A 194 -1.49 -7.47 6.11
C ARG A 194 -0.96 -6.06 5.86
N ALA A 195 -1.80 -5.05 5.82
CA ALA A 195 -1.44 -3.64 5.67
C ALA A 195 -2.31 -2.77 6.57
N GLU A 196 -2.02 -2.79 7.84
CA GLU A 196 -2.71 -2.03 8.88
C GLU A 196 -2.01 -0.69 9.12
N ARG A 197 -0.67 -0.73 9.26
CA ARG A 197 0.18 0.45 9.37
C ARG A 197 0.88 0.72 8.06
N VAL A 198 0.56 1.87 7.45
CA VAL A 198 1.03 2.21 6.09
C VAL A 198 1.62 3.61 6.06
N LEU A 199 2.82 3.72 5.52
CA LEU A 199 3.50 4.98 5.29
C LEU A 199 3.61 5.24 3.78
N ILE A 200 3.10 6.38 3.31
CA ILE A 200 3.27 6.85 1.94
C ILE A 200 4.26 8.03 1.97
N LEU A 201 5.38 7.84 1.31
CA LEU A 201 6.42 8.85 1.12
C LEU A 201 6.31 9.41 -0.29
N THR A 202 6.14 10.70 -0.41
CA THR A 202 5.88 11.37 -1.70
C THR A 202 6.56 12.75 -1.73
N PRO A 203 6.84 13.32 -2.91
CA PRO A 203 7.24 14.72 -3.00
C PRO A 203 6.21 15.64 -2.32
N GLU A 204 6.69 16.73 -1.73
CA GLU A 204 5.85 17.67 -0.97
C GLU A 204 4.62 18.13 -1.76
N SER A 205 4.78 18.40 -3.05
CA SER A 205 3.71 18.86 -3.94
C SER A 205 2.61 17.81 -4.19
N LEU A 206 2.86 16.54 -3.95
CA LEU A 206 1.94 15.44 -4.26
C LEU A 206 1.17 14.90 -3.04
N LYS A 207 1.48 15.34 -1.81
CA LYS A 207 0.82 14.86 -0.56
C LYS A 207 -0.71 14.93 -0.64
N HIS A 208 -1.24 16.08 -1.03
CA HIS A 208 -2.69 16.28 -1.11
C HIS A 208 -3.34 15.52 -2.27
N GLN A 209 -2.60 15.30 -3.37
CA GLN A 209 -3.07 14.45 -4.45
C GLN A 209 -3.22 13.01 -3.98
N TRP A 210 -2.21 12.47 -3.28
CA TRP A 210 -2.27 11.14 -2.69
C TRP A 210 -3.43 10.99 -1.70
N LEU A 211 -3.60 11.97 -0.81
CA LEU A 211 -4.74 12.00 0.12
C LEU A 211 -6.08 11.92 -0.62
N ALA A 212 -6.24 12.74 -1.65
CA ALA A 212 -7.47 12.76 -2.45
C ALA A 212 -7.70 11.45 -3.22
N GLU A 213 -6.66 10.85 -3.79
CA GLU A 213 -6.75 9.56 -4.50
C GLU A 213 -7.12 8.43 -3.54
N MET A 214 -6.47 8.32 -2.37
CA MET A 214 -6.76 7.31 -1.36
C MET A 214 -8.19 7.42 -0.86
N TYR A 215 -8.64 8.63 -0.55
CA TYR A 215 -10.01 8.85 -0.10
C TYR A 215 -11.05 8.55 -1.19
N ARG A 216 -10.88 9.13 -2.38
CA ARG A 216 -11.91 9.04 -3.45
C ARG A 216 -12.01 7.65 -4.07
N ARG A 217 -10.86 6.99 -4.30
CA ARG A 217 -10.81 5.73 -5.05
C ARG A 217 -10.82 4.51 -4.15
N PHE A 218 -10.15 4.59 -3.02
CA PHE A 218 -9.97 3.45 -2.12
C PHE A 218 -10.80 3.54 -0.84
N ASN A 219 -11.47 4.70 -0.61
CA ASN A 219 -12.24 4.98 0.61
C ASN A 219 -11.40 4.83 1.88
N GLU A 220 -10.12 5.24 1.80
CA GLU A 220 -9.17 5.15 2.89
C GLU A 220 -8.73 6.53 3.36
N MET A 221 -8.80 6.74 4.66
CA MET A 221 -8.37 7.98 5.30
C MET A 221 -6.91 7.86 5.72
N PHE A 222 -6.11 8.85 5.35
CA PHE A 222 -4.71 8.98 5.75
C PHE A 222 -4.53 10.29 6.51
N ALA A 223 -3.61 10.29 7.47
CA ALA A 223 -3.13 11.51 8.11
C ALA A 223 -2.00 12.08 7.27
N VAL A 224 -2.08 13.35 6.91
CA VAL A 224 -0.93 14.06 6.33
C VAL A 224 -0.09 14.58 7.49
N VAL A 225 1.17 14.16 7.57
CA VAL A 225 2.12 14.60 8.58
C VAL A 225 3.13 15.54 7.91
N ASP A 226 3.24 16.73 8.47
CA ASP A 226 4.18 17.79 8.15
C ASP A 226 4.66 18.45 9.45
N GLU A 227 5.54 19.43 9.34
CA GLU A 227 6.11 20.16 10.48
C GLU A 227 5.04 20.75 11.40
N GLU A 228 4.01 21.40 10.82
CA GLU A 228 2.95 22.04 11.59
C GLU A 228 2.17 21.01 12.40
N ARG A 229 1.74 19.94 11.76
CA ARG A 229 0.95 18.89 12.41
C ARG A 229 1.77 18.12 13.44
N SER A 230 3.01 17.74 13.13
CA SER A 230 3.87 17.02 14.08
C SER A 230 4.10 17.87 15.33
N THR A 231 4.41 19.15 15.18
CA THR A 231 4.57 20.08 16.29
C THR A 231 3.28 20.22 17.13
N GLN A 232 2.13 20.34 16.48
CA GLN A 232 0.85 20.45 17.19
C GLN A 232 0.53 19.17 17.97
N GLU A 233 0.75 17.99 17.39
CA GLU A 233 0.49 16.72 18.05
C GLU A 233 1.44 16.50 19.23
N LYS A 234 2.72 16.82 19.10
CA LYS A 234 3.71 16.78 20.20
C LYS A 234 3.31 17.72 21.35
N ILE A 235 2.91 18.96 21.06
CA ILE A 235 2.52 19.95 22.08
C ILE A 235 1.21 19.55 22.76
N SER A 236 0.20 19.14 21.98
CA SER A 236 -1.14 18.88 22.49
C SER A 236 -1.26 17.54 23.21
N GLN A 237 -0.49 16.55 22.80
CA GLN A 237 -0.70 15.15 23.15
C GLN A 237 0.56 14.47 23.74
N GLY A 238 1.73 15.06 23.54
CA GLY A 238 2.99 14.52 24.05
C GLY A 238 3.40 13.20 23.40
N ALA A 239 2.92 12.94 22.17
CA ALA A 239 3.19 11.71 21.43
C ALA A 239 3.53 12.02 19.99
N SER A 240 4.25 11.10 19.35
CA SER A 240 4.64 11.17 17.95
C SER A 240 3.45 11.03 17.02
N ALA A 241 3.41 11.86 15.96
CA ALA A 241 2.42 11.73 14.89
C ALA A 241 2.47 10.34 14.22
N PHE A 242 3.65 9.72 14.17
CA PHE A 242 3.85 8.39 13.58
C PHE A 242 3.30 7.27 14.47
N GLU A 243 3.36 7.41 15.79
CA GLU A 243 2.75 6.45 16.70
C GLU A 243 1.23 6.55 16.74
N MET A 244 0.70 7.76 16.65
CA MET A 244 -0.73 8.05 16.80
C MET A 244 -1.57 7.61 15.62
N ASN A 245 -1.01 7.62 14.41
CA ASN A 245 -1.75 7.37 13.19
C ASN A 245 -1.32 6.02 12.57
N GLN A 246 -2.29 5.27 12.06
CA GLN A 246 -2.03 3.98 11.40
C GLN A 246 -1.66 4.16 9.92
N LYS A 247 -2.16 5.20 9.28
CA LYS A 247 -1.99 5.47 7.84
C LYS A 247 -1.53 6.90 7.67
N ILE A 248 -0.32 7.07 7.16
CA ILE A 248 0.35 8.37 7.09
C ILE A 248 0.82 8.64 5.66
N ILE A 249 0.70 9.90 5.27
CA ILE A 249 1.35 10.49 4.10
C ILE A 249 2.28 11.58 4.58
N CYS A 250 3.55 11.50 4.25
CA CYS A 250 4.51 12.59 4.48
C CYS A 250 5.49 12.72 3.31
N SER A 251 6.30 13.78 3.31
CA SER A 251 7.35 13.93 2.30
C SER A 251 8.69 13.36 2.79
N LEU A 252 9.50 12.87 1.83
CA LEU A 252 10.89 12.49 2.13
C LEU A 252 11.72 13.71 2.55
N ASP A 253 11.43 14.89 1.98
CA ASP A 253 12.11 16.13 2.34
C ASP A 253 11.86 16.46 3.82
N PHE A 254 10.62 16.34 4.28
CA PHE A 254 10.28 16.52 5.70
C PHE A 254 11.10 15.62 6.62
N LEU A 255 11.21 14.34 6.32
CA LEU A 255 12.02 13.42 7.12
C LEU A 255 13.53 13.71 7.04
N THR A 256 13.99 14.30 5.92
CA THR A 256 15.40 14.69 5.75
C THR A 256 15.72 15.95 6.54
N ASP A 257 14.81 16.91 6.56
CA ASP A 257 14.99 18.20 7.23
C ASP A 257 14.81 18.08 8.76
N PHE A 258 14.08 17.07 9.23
CA PHE A 258 13.79 16.83 10.65
C PHE A 258 14.24 15.43 11.08
N PRO A 259 15.51 15.25 11.48
CA PRO A 259 16.05 13.94 11.89
C PRO A 259 15.30 13.28 13.05
N GLU A 260 14.75 14.05 13.99
CA GLU A 260 13.94 13.53 15.10
C GLU A 260 12.67 12.84 14.59
N GLU A 261 12.01 13.42 13.57
CA GLU A 261 10.83 12.84 12.94
C GLU A 261 11.15 11.54 12.19
N PHE A 262 12.36 11.50 11.60
CA PHE A 262 12.85 10.27 10.97
C PHE A 262 13.08 9.16 11.99
N GLU A 263 13.71 9.44 13.15
CA GLU A 263 13.88 8.47 14.23
C GLU A 263 12.53 7.95 14.70
N GLU A 264 11.57 8.84 14.96
CA GLU A 264 10.21 8.46 15.34
C GLU A 264 9.51 7.58 14.29
N ALA A 265 9.72 7.87 12.99
CA ALA A 265 9.18 7.05 11.91
C ALA A 265 9.83 5.66 11.82
N THR A 266 11.11 5.52 12.23
CA THR A 266 11.82 4.22 12.25
C THR A 266 11.49 3.38 13.47
N ASP A 267 11.06 3.99 14.57
CA ASP A 267 10.62 3.29 15.78
C ASP A 267 9.26 2.57 15.61
N VAL A 268 8.59 2.84 14.49
CA VAL A 268 7.29 2.24 14.15
C VAL A 268 7.48 1.05 13.23
N GLU A 269 6.86 -0.07 13.55
CA GLU A 269 6.77 -1.23 12.65
C GLU A 269 5.73 -0.95 11.56
N TRP A 270 6.17 -0.73 10.32
CA TRP A 270 5.32 -0.55 9.16
C TRP A 270 5.03 -1.87 8.46
N ASP A 271 3.76 -2.13 8.12
CA ASP A 271 3.40 -3.28 7.28
C ASP A 271 3.72 -3.01 5.81
N LEU A 272 3.53 -1.76 5.37
CA LEU A 272 3.76 -1.36 3.99
C LEU A 272 4.28 0.08 3.93
N ILE A 273 5.38 0.28 3.19
CA ILE A 273 5.87 1.60 2.80
C ILE A 273 5.72 1.75 1.29
N ILE A 274 5.13 2.86 0.85
CA ILE A 274 4.98 3.22 -0.56
C ILE A 274 5.78 4.50 -0.78
N VAL A 275 6.68 4.49 -1.77
CA VAL A 275 7.51 5.66 -2.11
C VAL A 275 7.21 6.09 -3.53
N ASP A 276 6.65 7.28 -3.69
CA ASP A 276 6.39 7.85 -5.00
C ASP A 276 7.60 8.61 -5.54
N GLU A 277 7.70 8.70 -6.87
CA GLU A 277 8.80 9.33 -7.61
C GLU A 277 10.19 8.87 -7.13
N ALA A 278 10.33 7.58 -6.89
CA ALA A 278 11.53 6.96 -6.34
C ALA A 278 12.81 7.22 -7.17
N HIS A 279 12.70 7.77 -8.38
CA HIS A 279 13.85 8.18 -9.18
C HIS A 279 14.66 9.34 -8.57
N HIS A 280 14.10 10.07 -7.60
CA HIS A 280 14.82 11.07 -6.83
C HIS A 280 15.84 10.44 -5.86
N LEU A 281 15.68 9.16 -5.51
CA LEU A 281 16.59 8.40 -4.68
C LEU A 281 17.84 7.97 -5.47
N GLN A 282 18.65 8.94 -5.84
CA GLN A 282 19.87 8.69 -6.59
C GLN A 282 20.87 7.90 -5.74
N TRP A 283 21.48 6.91 -6.35
CA TRP A 283 22.53 6.12 -5.71
C TRP A 283 23.79 6.09 -6.55
N SER A 284 24.91 6.19 -5.89
CA SER A 284 26.21 5.91 -6.49
C SER A 284 27.12 5.19 -5.51
N PRO A 285 28.11 4.40 -5.97
CA PRO A 285 29.00 3.65 -5.09
C PRO A 285 29.83 4.52 -4.13
N LYS A 286 30.07 5.79 -4.49
CA LYS A 286 30.92 6.70 -3.72
C LYS A 286 30.17 7.61 -2.77
N ALA A 287 28.97 8.02 -3.13
CA ALA A 287 28.17 8.97 -2.37
C ALA A 287 26.68 8.74 -2.67
N PRO A 288 26.03 7.84 -1.95
CA PRO A 288 24.56 7.69 -2.06
C PRO A 288 23.87 8.96 -1.57
N ASN A 289 22.70 9.23 -2.14
CA ASN A 289 21.86 10.34 -1.69
C ASN A 289 21.39 10.10 -0.24
N PRO A 290 21.39 11.11 0.65
CA PRO A 290 20.87 10.99 2.02
C PRO A 290 19.49 10.38 2.11
N GLN A 291 18.56 10.76 1.24
CA GLN A 291 17.20 10.18 1.18
C GLN A 291 17.21 8.69 0.85
N TRP A 292 18.16 8.23 0.03
CA TRP A 292 18.33 6.81 -0.25
C TRP A 292 18.78 6.04 0.99
N GLU A 293 19.73 6.62 1.75
CA GLU A 293 20.20 6.01 3.00
C GLU A 293 19.12 5.94 4.06
N MET A 294 18.33 7.00 4.21
CA MET A 294 17.16 7.01 5.09
C MET A 294 16.15 5.92 4.70
N LEU A 295 15.83 5.82 3.41
CA LEU A 295 14.91 4.80 2.95
C LEU A 295 15.47 3.38 3.13
N LYS A 296 16.79 3.22 3.05
CA LYS A 296 17.45 1.94 3.35
C LYS A 296 17.17 1.50 4.79
N VAL A 297 17.25 2.42 5.76
CA VAL A 297 16.91 2.14 7.16
C VAL A 297 15.41 1.80 7.28
N LEU A 298 14.51 2.63 6.77
CA LEU A 298 13.07 2.38 6.78
C LEU A 298 12.70 1.05 6.09
N SER A 299 13.40 0.71 5.01
CA SER A 299 13.15 -0.54 4.28
C SER A 299 13.48 -1.79 5.08
N ALA A 300 14.35 -1.69 6.07
CA ALA A 300 14.68 -2.78 7.00
C ALA A 300 13.60 -2.95 8.08
N CYS A 301 12.84 -1.89 8.38
CA CYS A 301 11.77 -1.88 9.39
C CYS A 301 10.39 -2.25 8.82
N THR A 302 10.28 -2.62 7.55
CA THR A 302 9.00 -2.94 6.92
C THR A 302 9.00 -4.27 6.19
N LYS A 303 7.87 -4.97 6.21
CA LYS A 303 7.65 -6.18 5.42
C LYS A 303 7.41 -5.88 3.95
N GLY A 304 6.62 -4.85 3.66
CA GLY A 304 6.23 -4.45 2.31
C GLY A 304 6.87 -3.14 1.88
N LEU A 305 7.42 -3.09 0.66
CA LEU A 305 8.00 -1.87 0.08
C LEU A 305 7.63 -1.75 -1.39
N LEU A 306 6.92 -0.68 -1.74
CA LEU A 306 6.59 -0.35 -3.13
C LEU A 306 7.31 0.94 -3.52
N LEU A 307 8.20 0.85 -4.49
CA LEU A 307 8.86 2.00 -5.09
C LEU A 307 8.20 2.31 -6.43
N LEU A 308 7.71 3.54 -6.61
CA LEU A 308 7.05 3.98 -7.84
C LEU A 308 7.97 4.92 -8.60
N THR A 309 8.24 4.62 -9.86
CA THR A 309 9.06 5.47 -10.74
C THR A 309 8.54 5.44 -12.16
N ALA A 310 8.66 6.56 -12.87
CA ALA A 310 8.22 6.65 -14.26
C ALA A 310 9.24 6.11 -15.26
N THR A 311 10.52 6.28 -14.99
CA THR A 311 11.60 6.05 -15.96
C THR A 311 12.91 5.67 -15.28
N PRO A 312 13.05 4.45 -14.77
CA PRO A 312 14.28 4.05 -14.05
C PRO A 312 15.52 4.11 -14.97
N GLU A 313 15.38 3.84 -16.27
CA GLU A 313 16.49 3.80 -17.23
C GLU A 313 17.09 5.19 -17.53
N ASN A 314 16.32 6.27 -17.38
CA ASN A 314 16.79 7.62 -17.71
C ASN A 314 17.78 8.17 -16.66
N HIS A 315 17.82 7.56 -15.47
CA HIS A 315 18.65 7.99 -14.34
C HIS A 315 19.95 7.18 -14.18
N GLY A 316 20.24 6.29 -15.12
CA GLY A 316 21.45 5.49 -15.16
C GLY A 316 21.38 4.18 -14.36
N MET A 317 22.33 3.29 -14.68
CA MET A 317 22.41 1.93 -14.10
C MET A 317 22.65 1.95 -12.57
N GLU A 318 23.31 2.97 -12.08
CA GLU A 318 23.61 3.14 -10.66
C GLU A 318 22.34 3.38 -9.85
N THR A 319 21.48 4.28 -10.30
CA THR A 319 20.19 4.56 -9.64
C THR A 319 19.26 3.34 -9.73
N GLU A 320 19.21 2.66 -10.88
CA GLU A 320 18.41 1.42 -11.00
C GLU A 320 18.88 0.35 -10.02
N PHE A 321 20.18 0.13 -9.91
CA PHE A 321 20.77 -0.78 -8.93
C PHE A 321 20.40 -0.38 -7.49
N GLY A 322 20.54 0.91 -7.15
CA GLY A 322 20.19 1.43 -5.84
C GLY A 322 18.73 1.16 -5.46
N LEU A 323 17.79 1.35 -6.39
CA LEU A 323 16.37 1.05 -6.17
C LEU A 323 16.10 -0.45 -6.03
N LEU A 324 16.74 -1.28 -6.86
CA LEU A 324 16.60 -2.74 -6.77
C LEU A 324 17.17 -3.30 -5.46
N THR A 325 18.28 -2.74 -4.98
CA THR A 325 18.87 -3.11 -3.68
C THR A 325 17.95 -2.80 -2.52
N LEU A 326 17.20 -1.68 -2.55
CA LEU A 326 16.20 -1.36 -1.53
C LEU A 326 15.05 -2.39 -1.52
N VAL A 327 14.65 -2.88 -2.69
CA VAL A 327 13.56 -3.86 -2.81
C VAL A 327 14.03 -5.26 -2.39
N ASP A 328 15.23 -5.68 -2.82
CA ASP A 328 15.76 -7.03 -2.58
C ASP A 328 17.29 -7.00 -2.50
N ASN A 329 17.80 -6.74 -1.30
CA ASN A 329 19.25 -6.66 -1.05
C ASN A 329 19.97 -8.01 -1.18
N GLU A 330 19.27 -9.12 -0.94
CA GLU A 330 19.87 -10.46 -1.08
C GLU A 330 20.17 -10.79 -2.54
N ARG A 331 19.29 -10.36 -3.42
CA ARG A 331 19.43 -10.58 -4.86
C ARG A 331 20.40 -9.60 -5.51
N PHE A 332 20.45 -8.36 -5.02
CA PHE A 332 21.30 -7.29 -5.57
C PHE A 332 22.32 -6.78 -4.53
N PRO A 333 23.26 -7.63 -4.08
CA PRO A 333 24.20 -7.27 -3.02
C PRO A 333 25.39 -6.44 -3.52
N ASP A 334 25.74 -6.51 -4.82
CA ASP A 334 26.98 -5.96 -5.38
C ASP A 334 26.76 -5.33 -6.75
N PHE A 335 27.19 -4.08 -6.90
CA PHE A 335 27.01 -3.30 -8.14
C PHE A 335 27.81 -3.85 -9.31
N GLU A 336 29.06 -4.28 -9.09
CA GLU A 336 29.89 -4.80 -10.17
C GLU A 336 29.36 -6.14 -10.71
N LYS A 337 28.78 -6.95 -9.83
CA LYS A 337 28.06 -8.17 -10.23
C LYS A 337 26.82 -7.81 -11.04
N PHE A 338 26.01 -6.87 -10.58
CA PHE A 338 24.82 -6.38 -11.27
C PHE A 338 25.15 -5.88 -12.68
N LYS A 339 26.21 -5.09 -12.82
CA LYS A 339 26.68 -4.58 -14.11
C LYS A 339 27.09 -5.69 -15.10
N LYS A 340 27.72 -6.75 -14.61
CA LYS A 340 28.06 -7.92 -15.41
C LYS A 340 26.81 -8.72 -15.80
N ASP A 341 25.90 -8.89 -14.87
CA ASP A 341 24.67 -9.66 -15.09
C ASP A 341 23.71 -8.92 -16.02
N THR A 342 23.64 -7.58 -15.96
CA THR A 342 22.83 -6.77 -16.89
C THR A 342 23.27 -6.93 -18.35
N LYS A 343 24.57 -7.05 -18.61
CA LYS A 343 25.06 -7.38 -19.97
C LYS A 343 24.57 -8.76 -20.43
N LYS A 344 24.67 -9.77 -19.54
CA LYS A 344 24.15 -11.13 -19.84
C LYS A 344 22.62 -11.14 -19.98
N MET A 345 21.90 -10.31 -19.24
CA MET A 345 20.44 -10.16 -19.37
C MET A 345 20.01 -9.69 -20.74
N HIS A 346 20.79 -8.81 -21.38
CA HIS A 346 20.48 -8.37 -22.73
C HIS A 346 20.55 -9.54 -23.72
N ASP A 347 21.61 -10.32 -23.66
CA ASP A 347 21.78 -11.53 -24.47
C ASP A 347 20.67 -12.55 -24.20
N THR A 348 20.31 -12.73 -22.92
CA THR A 348 19.23 -13.64 -22.49
C THR A 348 17.84 -13.13 -22.96
N ALA A 349 17.60 -11.82 -22.96
CA ALA A 349 16.36 -11.24 -23.47
C ALA A 349 16.21 -11.41 -24.98
N GLU A 350 17.29 -11.36 -25.75
CA GLU A 350 17.29 -11.69 -27.18
C GLU A 350 16.97 -13.17 -27.40
N MET A 351 17.61 -14.07 -26.64
CA MET A 351 17.31 -15.50 -26.68
C MET A 351 15.84 -15.79 -26.33
N ALA A 352 15.31 -15.15 -25.26
CA ALA A 352 13.91 -15.31 -24.88
C ALA A 352 12.95 -14.82 -25.98
N ARG A 353 13.29 -13.74 -26.66
CA ARG A 353 12.51 -13.22 -27.80
C ARG A 353 12.49 -14.20 -28.97
N ASP A 354 13.62 -14.85 -29.26
CA ASP A 354 13.72 -15.81 -30.34
C ASP A 354 12.98 -17.12 -29.99
N ILE A 355 13.04 -17.56 -28.72
CA ILE A 355 12.23 -18.67 -28.21
C ILE A 355 10.73 -18.35 -28.34
N TYR A 356 10.31 -17.12 -27.98
CA TYR A 356 8.91 -16.69 -28.11
C TYR A 356 8.43 -16.65 -29.57
N LYS A 357 9.31 -16.28 -30.50
CA LYS A 357 9.02 -16.31 -31.94
C LYS A 357 8.97 -17.71 -32.53
N GLY A 358 9.30 -18.72 -31.72
CA GLY A 358 9.25 -20.12 -32.10
C GLY A 358 10.49 -20.59 -32.85
N GLU A 359 11.63 -19.90 -32.73
CA GLU A 359 12.89 -20.32 -33.36
C GLU A 359 13.40 -21.62 -32.73
N ARG A 360 13.65 -22.63 -33.55
CA ARG A 360 14.01 -24.00 -33.12
C ARG A 360 15.12 -24.60 -33.96
N GLY A 361 15.92 -23.81 -34.61
CA GLY A 361 17.06 -24.29 -35.42
C GLY A 361 18.01 -25.13 -34.56
N ALA A 362 18.58 -26.19 -35.13
CA ALA A 362 19.49 -27.08 -34.38
C ALA A 362 20.70 -26.32 -33.81
N GLU A 363 21.16 -25.30 -34.50
CA GLU A 363 22.25 -24.44 -34.08
C GLU A 363 21.84 -23.52 -32.92
N PHE A 364 20.60 -23.01 -32.91
CA PHE A 364 20.02 -22.23 -31.83
C PHE A 364 19.87 -23.06 -30.53
N ILE A 365 19.33 -24.29 -30.65
CA ILE A 365 19.22 -25.22 -29.51
C ILE A 365 20.60 -25.59 -28.97
N LYS A 366 21.62 -25.75 -29.82
CA LYS A 366 22.99 -26.02 -29.39
C LYS A 366 23.57 -24.84 -28.59
N THR A 367 23.30 -23.63 -29.03
CA THR A 367 23.71 -22.39 -28.37
C THR A 367 23.03 -22.26 -26.99
N LEU A 368 21.72 -22.54 -26.91
CA LEU A 368 20.98 -22.57 -25.64
C LEU A 368 21.54 -23.61 -24.63
N LYS A 369 21.85 -24.82 -25.14
CA LYS A 369 22.47 -25.89 -24.32
C LYS A 369 23.84 -25.45 -23.76
N ALA A 370 24.64 -24.74 -24.57
CA ALA A 370 25.93 -24.25 -24.12
C ALA A 370 25.80 -23.16 -23.05
N ASN A 371 24.85 -22.23 -23.22
CA ASN A 371 24.61 -21.12 -22.29
C ASN A 371 23.96 -21.57 -20.97
N PHE A 372 23.16 -22.63 -20.98
CA PHE A 372 22.45 -23.13 -19.81
C PHE A 372 23.17 -24.26 -19.05
N LYS A 373 24.36 -24.63 -19.53
CA LYS A 373 25.16 -25.71 -18.93
C LYS A 373 25.40 -25.50 -17.43
N GLY A 374 25.03 -26.50 -16.62
CA GLY A 374 25.11 -26.45 -15.16
C GLY A 374 23.90 -25.82 -14.46
N GLN A 375 22.87 -25.48 -15.22
CA GLN A 375 21.64 -24.87 -14.71
C GLN A 375 20.47 -25.85 -14.86
N LYS A 376 20.30 -26.75 -13.88
CA LYS A 376 19.38 -27.90 -13.95
C LYS A 376 17.96 -27.53 -14.38
N ASP A 377 17.42 -26.42 -13.85
CA ASP A 377 16.05 -26.01 -14.13
C ASP A 377 15.88 -25.57 -15.60
N LEU A 378 16.86 -24.83 -16.13
CA LEU A 378 16.86 -24.40 -17.54
C LEU A 378 17.19 -25.57 -18.48
N GLU A 379 18.07 -26.48 -18.08
CA GLU A 379 18.36 -27.69 -18.86
C GLU A 379 17.10 -28.55 -19.00
N SER A 380 16.37 -28.79 -17.90
CA SER A 380 15.11 -29.56 -17.92
C SER A 380 14.02 -28.87 -18.76
N ALA A 381 13.85 -27.55 -18.60
CA ALA A 381 12.90 -26.78 -19.40
C ALA A 381 13.28 -26.75 -20.90
N LEU A 382 14.57 -26.74 -21.21
CA LEU A 382 15.07 -26.82 -22.59
C LEU A 382 14.83 -28.19 -23.24
N GLU A 383 14.89 -29.29 -22.46
CA GLU A 383 14.54 -30.62 -22.94
C GLU A 383 13.05 -30.70 -23.32
N VAL A 384 12.16 -30.14 -22.46
CA VAL A 384 10.72 -30.07 -22.76
C VAL A 384 10.45 -29.20 -23.99
N PHE A 385 11.11 -28.05 -24.10
CA PHE A 385 11.01 -27.16 -25.28
C PHE A 385 11.46 -27.89 -26.56
N SER A 386 12.57 -28.61 -26.49
CA SER A 386 13.11 -29.35 -27.64
C SER A 386 12.22 -30.52 -28.07
N ALA A 387 11.59 -31.22 -27.10
CA ALA A 387 10.75 -32.40 -27.34
C ALA A 387 9.30 -32.07 -27.68
N LYS A 388 8.66 -31.17 -26.91
CA LYS A 388 7.20 -30.87 -26.99
C LYS A 388 6.88 -29.56 -27.67
N GLY A 389 7.86 -28.69 -27.78
CA GLY A 389 7.69 -27.38 -28.43
C GLY A 389 6.98 -26.32 -27.61
N SER A 390 6.66 -26.58 -26.33
CA SER A 390 6.13 -25.59 -25.45
C SER A 390 7.24 -24.65 -24.96
N SER A 391 7.10 -23.36 -25.25
CA SER A 391 8.07 -22.32 -24.84
C SER A 391 7.83 -21.80 -23.43
N ASP A 392 6.64 -22.05 -22.84
CA ASP A 392 6.18 -21.36 -21.64
C ASP A 392 7.02 -21.71 -20.41
N GLU A 393 7.35 -22.97 -20.22
CA GLU A 393 8.18 -23.43 -19.10
C GLU A 393 9.61 -22.88 -19.20
N LEU A 394 10.18 -22.87 -20.41
CA LEU A 394 11.52 -22.35 -20.64
C LEU A 394 11.58 -20.83 -20.47
N LEU A 395 10.59 -20.11 -20.98
CA LEU A 395 10.48 -18.64 -20.81
C LEU A 395 10.28 -18.29 -19.33
N THR A 396 9.45 -19.03 -18.61
CA THR A 396 9.24 -18.81 -17.18
C THR A 396 10.53 -19.03 -16.39
N ALA A 397 11.24 -20.13 -16.65
CA ALA A 397 12.51 -20.42 -16.00
C ALA A 397 13.60 -19.37 -16.30
N LEU A 398 13.65 -18.86 -17.55
CA LEU A 398 14.55 -17.79 -17.94
C LEU A 398 14.24 -16.47 -17.23
N ILE A 399 12.96 -16.08 -17.17
CA ILE A 399 12.51 -14.86 -16.50
C ILE A 399 12.76 -14.97 -14.99
N ASP A 400 12.49 -16.11 -14.39
CA ASP A 400 12.67 -16.33 -12.97
C ASP A 400 14.14 -16.27 -12.54
N ARG A 401 15.03 -16.77 -13.36
CA ARG A 401 16.45 -16.85 -13.03
C ARG A 401 17.25 -15.62 -13.40
N HIS A 402 17.01 -15.07 -14.57
CA HIS A 402 17.80 -13.98 -15.13
C HIS A 402 17.05 -12.66 -15.23
N GLY A 403 15.71 -12.68 -15.14
CA GLY A 403 14.91 -11.47 -15.25
C GLY A 403 14.77 -10.74 -13.91
N THR A 404 14.64 -9.43 -13.96
CA THR A 404 14.21 -8.58 -12.83
C THR A 404 12.72 -8.72 -12.53
N GLY A 405 11.99 -9.57 -13.26
CA GLY A 405 10.53 -9.66 -13.27
C GLY A 405 9.85 -9.99 -11.94
N ARG A 406 10.60 -10.54 -10.94
CA ARG A 406 10.07 -10.70 -9.58
C ARG A 406 10.06 -9.42 -8.78
N VAL A 407 10.95 -8.48 -9.05
CA VAL A 407 11.13 -7.25 -8.28
C VAL A 407 10.76 -6.01 -9.06
N LEU A 408 10.88 -6.03 -10.38
CA LEU A 408 10.60 -4.92 -11.29
C LEU A 408 9.40 -5.25 -12.17
N THR A 409 8.35 -4.44 -12.08
CA THR A 409 7.21 -4.49 -13.00
C THR A 409 7.28 -3.30 -13.93
N ARG A 410 7.17 -3.56 -15.24
CA ARG A 410 7.27 -2.51 -16.25
C ARG A 410 6.33 -2.77 -17.42
N ASN A 411 5.36 -1.91 -17.57
CA ASN A 411 4.45 -1.89 -18.70
C ASN A 411 4.72 -0.67 -19.60
N ARG A 412 4.56 -0.84 -20.92
CA ARG A 412 4.64 0.24 -21.91
C ARG A 412 3.30 0.34 -22.64
N ARG A 413 2.83 1.56 -22.89
CA ARG A 413 1.56 1.80 -23.61
C ARG A 413 1.50 1.09 -24.95
N SER A 414 2.61 1.04 -25.67
CA SER A 414 2.70 0.38 -26.99
C SER A 414 2.40 -1.12 -26.95
N ARG A 415 2.48 -1.76 -25.78
CA ARG A 415 2.21 -3.20 -25.58
C ARG A 415 0.85 -3.50 -24.99
N LEU A 416 0.15 -2.49 -24.48
CA LEU A 416 -1.14 -2.64 -23.83
C LEU A 416 -2.27 -2.35 -24.82
N LYS A 417 -3.24 -3.26 -24.90
CA LYS A 417 -4.45 -3.07 -25.73
C LYS A 417 -5.42 -2.10 -25.04
N GLY A 418 -6.07 -1.24 -25.82
CA GLY A 418 -7.13 -0.36 -25.32
C GLY A 418 -6.69 1.05 -24.96
N PHE A 419 -5.41 1.39 -25.11
CA PHE A 419 -4.96 2.77 -24.98
C PHE A 419 -5.09 3.52 -26.34
N PRO A 420 -5.56 4.79 -26.34
CA PRO A 420 -5.62 5.59 -27.54
C PRO A 420 -4.21 5.86 -28.11
N GLU A 421 -4.08 5.72 -29.41
CA GLU A 421 -2.85 6.11 -30.10
C GLU A 421 -2.66 7.63 -30.02
N ARG A 422 -1.47 8.07 -29.64
CA ARG A 422 -1.10 9.49 -29.75
C ARG A 422 -0.69 9.79 -31.20
N LYS A 423 -1.50 10.59 -31.89
CA LYS A 423 -1.15 11.11 -33.21
C LYS A 423 -0.58 12.51 -33.03
N VAL A 424 0.65 12.71 -33.47
CA VAL A 424 1.29 14.02 -33.47
C VAL A 424 0.95 14.68 -34.81
N PHE A 425 0.26 15.81 -34.73
CA PHE A 425 0.04 16.68 -35.87
C PHE A 425 0.99 17.87 -35.77
N THR A 426 1.97 17.93 -36.65
CA THR A 426 2.88 19.07 -36.73
C THR A 426 2.30 20.12 -37.67
N HIS A 427 2.02 21.31 -37.15
CA HIS A 427 1.65 22.47 -37.92
C HIS A 427 2.84 23.41 -38.01
N ALA A 428 3.35 23.62 -39.22
CA ALA A 428 4.38 24.61 -39.43
C ALA A 428 3.75 26.01 -39.35
N ILE A 429 4.10 26.76 -38.33
CA ILE A 429 3.68 28.16 -38.18
C ILE A 429 4.78 29.01 -38.89
N PRO A 430 4.44 29.79 -39.92
CA PRO A 430 5.42 30.67 -40.54
C PRO A 430 5.82 31.78 -39.54
N ALA A 431 7.03 31.65 -38.98
CA ALA A 431 7.55 32.65 -38.05
C ALA A 431 7.95 33.92 -38.82
N PRO A 432 7.60 35.13 -38.32
CA PRO A 432 8.08 36.38 -38.87
C PRO A 432 9.61 36.41 -38.95
N LYS A 433 10.14 37.07 -39.94
CA LYS A 433 11.60 37.14 -40.19
C LYS A 433 12.37 37.65 -38.95
N GLU A 434 11.79 38.61 -38.22
CA GLU A 434 12.35 39.15 -37.00
C GLU A 434 12.49 38.11 -35.88
N TRP A 435 11.56 37.16 -35.76
CA TRP A 435 11.61 36.06 -34.77
C TRP A 435 12.71 35.04 -35.11
N LYS A 436 12.91 34.76 -36.39
CA LYS A 436 14.02 33.87 -36.84
C LYS A 436 15.37 34.45 -36.49
N GLN A 437 15.54 35.78 -36.69
CA GLN A 437 16.78 36.45 -36.30
C GLN A 437 17.01 36.48 -34.82
N ARG A 438 15.96 36.72 -34.02
CA ARG A 438 16.03 36.67 -32.56
C ARG A 438 16.34 35.28 -32.02
N LEU A 439 15.70 34.23 -32.55
CA LEU A 439 15.95 32.85 -32.16
C LEU A 439 17.38 32.39 -32.54
N ASN A 440 17.91 32.81 -33.66
CA ASN A 440 19.30 32.47 -34.05
C ASN A 440 20.34 33.24 -33.17
N ASN A 441 19.96 34.35 -32.58
CA ASN A 441 20.81 35.14 -31.67
C ASN A 441 20.62 34.78 -30.18
N LEU A 442 19.66 33.92 -29.84
CA LEU A 442 19.49 33.38 -28.51
C LEU A 442 20.44 32.19 -28.33
N ASP A 443 21.68 32.51 -27.95
CA ASP A 443 22.56 31.48 -27.39
C ASP A 443 22.16 31.25 -25.95
N PRO A 444 21.65 30.04 -25.58
CA PRO A 444 21.18 29.74 -24.21
C PRO A 444 22.27 29.93 -23.15
N ILE A 445 23.54 29.91 -23.56
CA ILE A 445 24.72 30.05 -22.67
C ILE A 445 24.99 31.51 -22.30
N ASN A 446 24.55 32.47 -23.11
CA ASN A 446 24.83 33.88 -22.93
C ASN A 446 23.65 34.74 -22.42
N LEU A 447 22.56 34.13 -22.02
CA LEU A 447 21.46 34.86 -21.37
C LEU A 447 21.85 35.25 -19.92
N PRO A 448 21.57 36.51 -19.49
CA PRO A 448 21.70 36.91 -18.09
C PRO A 448 20.89 35.95 -17.20
N GLU A 449 21.39 35.66 -15.97
CA GLU A 449 20.75 34.73 -15.05
C GLU A 449 19.25 35.01 -14.79
N GLU A 450 18.86 36.29 -14.83
CA GLU A 450 17.46 36.71 -14.68
C GLU A 450 16.52 36.33 -15.82
N GLN A 451 17.02 35.82 -16.94
CA GLN A 451 16.24 35.41 -18.13
C GLN A 451 16.34 33.93 -18.45
N ARG A 452 16.95 33.14 -17.54
CA ARG A 452 17.11 31.67 -17.68
C ARG A 452 15.98 30.84 -17.06
N SER A 453 14.93 31.46 -16.55
CA SER A 453 13.75 30.79 -15.96
C SER A 453 12.68 30.44 -17.00
#